data_2ccd5329dea646f6655e04ed2b90e272
#
_entry.id   2ccd5329dea646f6655e04ed2b90e272
#
_cell.length_a   1.000
_cell.length_b   1.000
_cell.length_c   1.000
_cell.angle_alpha   90.00
_cell.angle_beta   90.00
_cell.angle_gamma   90.00
#
_symmetry.space_group_name_H-M   'P 1'
#
loop_
_entity.id
_entity.type
_entity.pdbx_description
1 polymer ?
#
loop_
_entity_poly.entity_id
_entity_poly.type
_entity_poly.pdbx_seq_one_letter_code
_entity_poly.pdbx_strand_id
1 'polypeptide(L)'
;MSPPNRQTGTERKTERDHRPARLEVKKTYKLYIGGKFPRSESGRSYEVTDSKGRFLANAAWASRKDARDAVVAARKAYPGWSGATAYNRGQVLYRVAEVMEGRRAQFVDEVVAGEGITRSRAEKVVDEAIDRWVWYAGWSDKLAQVVGSTNPVAGPYFDFSIPEPTGVVAVLAPQQSSLLGLVSVVAPVIVGGNTAVVTSSYERPLPAITLSEVLATSDVPGGVVNILTGRVGDTAPWLAAHMDVNAIDLAGAAGDTEHATELELAAAENLKRVVRAPVAEPDWTQPPGLERMTAFLETKTVWHPIGV
;
A
#
# COMPACT_ATOMS: atom_id res chain seq x y z
N MET A 1 87.32 -2.55 -20.36
CA MET A 1 86.35 -3.61 -20.20
C MET A 1 85.75 -3.51 -18.78
N SER A 2 84.61 -2.90 -18.65
CA SER A 2 83.88 -2.81 -17.36
C SER A 2 82.70 -3.80 -17.40
N PRO A 3 82.40 -4.52 -16.32
CA PRO A 3 81.29 -5.46 -16.29
C PRO A 3 79.93 -4.74 -16.03
N PRO A 4 78.80 -5.35 -16.44
CA PRO A 4 77.48 -4.75 -16.39
C PRO A 4 76.90 -4.83 -14.95
N ASN A 5 76.22 -3.74 -14.61
CA ASN A 5 75.48 -3.54 -13.38
C ASN A 5 74.20 -4.38 -13.38
N ARG A 6 74.05 -5.31 -12.40
CA ARG A 6 72.81 -6.03 -12.16
C ARG A 6 71.88 -5.18 -11.26
N GLN A 7 70.84 -4.68 -11.82
CA GLN A 7 69.72 -4.12 -11.03
C GLN A 7 68.88 -5.25 -10.44
N THR A 8 68.90 -5.37 -9.12
CA THR A 8 67.98 -6.23 -8.36
C THR A 8 66.64 -5.51 -8.22
N GLY A 9 65.64 -5.94 -9.01
CA GLY A 9 64.27 -5.48 -8.83
C GLY A 9 63.66 -6.03 -7.54
N THR A 10 63.46 -5.16 -6.57
CA THR A 10 62.72 -5.49 -5.35
C THR A 10 61.23 -5.50 -5.67
N GLU A 11 60.62 -6.68 -5.81
CA GLU A 11 59.20 -6.89 -5.87
C GLU A 11 58.56 -6.41 -4.54
N ARG A 12 57.89 -5.28 -4.55
CA ARG A 12 57.03 -4.89 -3.47
C ARG A 12 55.80 -5.83 -3.51
N LYS A 13 55.77 -6.81 -2.61
CA LYS A 13 54.53 -7.54 -2.27
C LYS A 13 53.53 -6.50 -1.71
N THR A 14 52.47 -6.25 -2.45
CA THR A 14 51.30 -5.52 -1.93
C THR A 14 50.69 -6.35 -0.83
N GLU A 15 50.88 -5.94 0.42
CA GLU A 15 50.12 -6.45 1.57
C GLU A 15 48.66 -6.22 1.29
N ARG A 16 47.90 -7.30 1.09
CA ARG A 16 46.44 -7.25 1.02
C ARG A 16 45.96 -6.83 2.42
N ASP A 17 45.32 -5.67 2.48
CA ASP A 17 44.67 -5.13 3.68
C ASP A 17 43.63 -6.17 4.16
N HIS A 18 43.98 -6.94 5.18
CA HIS A 18 43.14 -7.99 5.79
C HIS A 18 42.19 -7.40 6.82
N ARG A 19 41.61 -6.22 6.55
CA ARG A 19 40.51 -5.77 7.41
C ARG A 19 39.34 -6.73 7.29
N PRO A 20 38.82 -7.27 8.39
CA PRO A 20 37.64 -8.11 8.33
C PRO A 20 36.51 -7.33 7.67
N ALA A 21 35.79 -7.95 6.72
CA ALA A 21 34.65 -7.33 6.09
C ALA A 21 33.66 -6.89 7.18
N ARG A 22 33.14 -5.66 7.05
CA ARG A 22 32.15 -5.12 8.00
C ARG A 22 30.95 -6.08 8.07
N LEU A 23 30.53 -6.40 9.30
CA LEU A 23 29.33 -7.20 9.52
C LEU A 23 28.11 -6.45 8.96
N GLU A 24 27.37 -7.06 8.06
CA GLU A 24 26.16 -6.50 7.51
C GLU A 24 25.00 -6.71 8.49
N VAL A 25 24.43 -5.61 9.00
CA VAL A 25 23.24 -5.65 9.87
C VAL A 25 21.99 -5.62 9.02
N LYS A 26 21.24 -6.72 9.00
CA LYS A 26 19.97 -6.83 8.28
C LYS A 26 18.82 -6.26 9.09
N LYS A 27 17.92 -5.52 8.42
CA LYS A 27 16.70 -4.97 9.01
C LYS A 27 15.65 -6.10 9.19
N THR A 28 14.89 -6.04 10.28
CA THR A 28 13.67 -6.84 10.43
C THR A 28 12.47 -5.96 10.12
N TYR A 29 11.69 -6.33 9.12
CA TYR A 29 10.49 -5.62 8.68
C TYR A 29 9.31 -6.02 9.57
N LYS A 30 8.77 -5.03 10.29
CA LYS A 30 7.64 -5.22 11.23
C LYS A 30 6.32 -4.92 10.55
N LEU A 31 5.20 -5.22 11.20
CA LEU A 31 3.89 -4.76 10.80
C LEU A 31 3.78 -3.23 10.96
N TYR A 32 2.78 -2.62 10.31
CA TYR A 32 2.42 -1.23 10.53
C TYR A 32 0.96 -1.14 10.95
N ILE A 33 0.70 -0.82 12.22
CA ILE A 33 -0.64 -0.79 12.80
C ILE A 33 -0.78 0.44 13.69
N GLY A 34 -1.81 1.25 13.44
CA GLY A 34 -2.12 2.42 14.25
C GLY A 34 -1.01 3.47 14.29
N GLY A 35 -0.22 3.61 13.22
CA GLY A 35 0.93 4.52 13.16
C GLY A 35 2.19 3.99 13.85
N LYS A 36 2.23 2.73 14.26
CA LYS A 36 3.34 2.09 14.97
C LYS A 36 3.85 0.87 14.21
N PHE A 37 5.07 0.44 14.56
CA PHE A 37 5.73 -0.72 13.97
C PHE A 37 5.83 -1.87 14.98
N PRO A 38 4.72 -2.57 15.32
CA PRO A 38 4.77 -3.72 16.21
C PRO A 38 5.39 -4.94 15.52
N ARG A 39 5.91 -5.87 16.30
CA ARG A 39 6.09 -7.25 15.87
C ARG A 39 4.72 -7.93 15.81
N SER A 40 4.60 -9.04 15.06
CA SER A 40 3.41 -9.88 15.19
C SER A 40 3.23 -10.32 16.66
N GLU A 41 1.98 -10.34 17.12
CA GLU A 41 1.68 -10.80 18.49
C GLU A 41 2.08 -12.26 18.72
N SER A 42 2.11 -13.05 17.64
CA SER A 42 2.58 -14.43 17.66
C SER A 42 4.11 -14.58 17.78
N GLY A 43 4.84 -13.47 17.61
CA GLY A 43 6.31 -13.46 17.52
C GLY A 43 6.87 -14.09 16.26
N ARG A 44 6.04 -14.61 15.35
CA ARG A 44 6.48 -15.26 14.10
C ARG A 44 7.00 -14.26 13.08
N SER A 45 8.02 -14.70 12.34
CA SER A 45 8.55 -14.01 11.17
C SER A 45 8.88 -15.04 10.09
N TYR A 46 9.13 -14.57 8.88
CA TYR A 46 9.56 -15.39 7.76
C TYR A 46 10.70 -14.72 7.00
N GLU A 47 11.49 -15.54 6.33
CA GLU A 47 12.58 -15.07 5.50
C GLU A 47 12.04 -14.55 4.17
N VAL A 48 12.48 -13.35 3.81
CA VAL A 48 12.25 -12.75 2.50
C VAL A 48 13.50 -12.92 1.67
N THR A 49 13.34 -13.45 0.47
CA THR A 49 14.43 -13.68 -0.47
C THR A 49 14.28 -12.78 -1.70
N ASP A 50 15.40 -12.55 -2.38
CA ASP A 50 15.36 -11.89 -3.69
C ASP A 50 14.87 -12.88 -4.78
N SER A 51 14.71 -12.37 -6.00
CA SER A 51 14.30 -13.14 -7.17
C SER A 51 15.23 -14.32 -7.53
N LYS A 52 16.39 -14.42 -6.87
CA LYS A 52 17.39 -15.51 -7.04
C LYS A 52 17.45 -16.42 -5.81
N GLY A 53 16.53 -16.26 -4.85
CA GLY A 53 16.46 -17.05 -3.62
C GLY A 53 17.49 -16.66 -2.54
N ARG A 54 18.20 -15.53 -2.68
CA ARG A 54 19.17 -15.07 -1.68
C ARG A 54 18.43 -14.30 -0.57
N PHE A 55 18.81 -14.54 0.66
CA PHE A 55 18.23 -13.89 1.83
C PHE A 55 18.39 -12.36 1.76
N LEU A 56 17.29 -11.64 1.92
CA LEU A 56 17.23 -10.17 2.01
C LEU A 56 17.01 -9.68 3.43
N ALA A 57 15.95 -10.18 4.08
CA ALA A 57 15.52 -9.70 5.39
C ALA A 57 14.54 -10.69 6.03
N ASN A 58 14.21 -10.47 7.31
CA ASN A 58 13.06 -11.09 7.94
C ASN A 58 11.88 -10.11 7.94
N ALA A 59 10.67 -10.63 7.64
CA ALA A 59 9.42 -9.90 7.78
C ALA A 59 8.53 -10.55 8.85
N ALA A 60 7.74 -9.74 9.55
CA ALA A 60 6.78 -10.23 10.52
C ALA A 60 5.71 -11.06 9.82
N TRP A 61 5.24 -12.14 10.45
CA TRP A 61 4.14 -12.95 9.95
C TRP A 61 2.87 -12.61 10.72
N ALA A 62 2.00 -11.84 10.10
CA ALA A 62 0.76 -11.40 10.73
C ALA A 62 -0.14 -12.57 11.10
N SER A 63 -0.77 -12.46 12.25
CA SER A 63 -1.78 -13.38 12.75
C SER A 63 -3.19 -12.78 12.56
N ARG A 64 -4.22 -13.60 12.80
CA ARG A 64 -5.60 -13.15 12.90
C ARG A 64 -5.78 -12.04 13.94
N LYS A 65 -5.03 -12.07 15.03
CA LYS A 65 -5.12 -11.06 16.09
C LYS A 65 -4.49 -9.74 15.64
N ASP A 66 -3.39 -9.78 14.90
CA ASP A 66 -2.81 -8.58 14.28
C ASP A 66 -3.80 -7.94 13.29
N ALA A 67 -4.51 -8.76 12.48
CA ALA A 67 -5.53 -8.28 11.57
C ALA A 67 -6.70 -7.61 12.32
N ARG A 68 -7.16 -8.19 13.44
CA ARG A 68 -8.16 -7.58 14.32
C ARG A 68 -7.67 -6.23 14.86
N ASP A 69 -6.46 -6.17 15.37
CA ASP A 69 -5.90 -4.95 15.94
C ASP A 69 -5.73 -3.85 14.87
N ALA A 70 -5.42 -4.24 13.63
CA ALA A 70 -5.40 -3.34 12.47
C ALA A 70 -6.80 -2.80 12.13
N VAL A 71 -7.84 -3.64 12.14
CA VAL A 71 -9.23 -3.19 11.94
C VAL A 71 -9.68 -2.23 13.04
N VAL A 72 -9.37 -2.54 14.30
CA VAL A 72 -9.66 -1.64 15.44
C VAL A 72 -8.97 -0.29 15.26
N ALA A 73 -7.69 -0.28 14.84
CA ALA A 73 -6.96 0.96 14.58
C ALA A 73 -7.57 1.74 13.41
N ALA A 74 -7.94 1.07 12.32
CA ALA A 74 -8.59 1.68 11.16
C ALA A 74 -9.95 2.30 11.54
N ARG A 75 -10.79 1.56 12.27
CA ARG A 75 -12.10 2.04 12.73
C ARG A 75 -11.96 3.26 13.63
N LYS A 76 -10.97 3.27 14.53
CA LYS A 76 -10.68 4.40 15.41
C LYS A 76 -10.23 5.66 14.63
N ALA A 77 -9.45 5.50 13.58
CA ALA A 77 -8.94 6.60 12.76
C ALA A 77 -10.01 7.16 11.80
N TYR A 78 -10.98 6.35 11.40
CA TYR A 78 -11.96 6.68 10.38
C TYR A 78 -12.71 8.01 10.61
N PRO A 79 -13.30 8.32 11.78
CA PRO A 79 -14.05 9.58 11.95
C PRO A 79 -13.20 10.83 11.74
N GLY A 80 -11.94 10.81 12.20
CA GLY A 80 -11.02 11.94 12.02
C GLY A 80 -10.59 12.12 10.56
N TRP A 81 -10.33 11.00 9.85
CA TRP A 81 -9.89 11.04 8.47
C TRP A 81 -11.04 11.37 7.51
N SER A 82 -12.21 10.75 7.68
CA SER A 82 -13.40 11.04 6.86
C SER A 82 -13.91 12.45 7.07
N GLY A 83 -13.80 13.00 8.30
CA GLY A 83 -14.18 14.35 8.64
C GLY A 83 -13.15 15.42 8.24
N ALA A 84 -11.94 15.06 7.84
CA ALA A 84 -10.97 16.01 7.30
C ALA A 84 -11.46 16.57 5.96
N THR A 85 -11.18 17.86 5.69
CA THR A 85 -11.55 18.43 4.40
C THR A 85 -10.85 17.69 3.25
N ALA A 86 -11.51 17.60 2.12
CA ALA A 86 -10.94 16.96 0.93
C ALA A 86 -9.60 17.60 0.52
N TYR A 87 -9.50 18.92 0.59
CA TYR A 87 -8.27 19.68 0.35
C TYR A 87 -7.14 19.24 1.30
N ASN A 88 -7.41 19.13 2.61
CA ASN A 88 -6.41 18.69 3.58
C ASN A 88 -5.95 17.25 3.30
N ARG A 89 -6.87 16.34 2.97
CA ARG A 89 -6.48 14.99 2.55
C ARG A 89 -5.55 15.01 1.34
N GLY A 90 -5.86 15.85 0.34
CA GLY A 90 -5.00 16.03 -0.84
C GLY A 90 -3.59 16.49 -0.48
N GLN A 91 -3.45 17.46 0.43
CA GLN A 91 -2.15 17.93 0.92
C GLN A 91 -1.36 16.80 1.60
N VAL A 92 -2.02 16.00 2.45
CA VAL A 92 -1.37 14.86 3.11
C VAL A 92 -0.91 13.81 2.08
N LEU A 93 -1.73 13.48 1.06
CA LEU A 93 -1.34 12.56 0.00
C LEU A 93 -0.16 13.10 -0.83
N TYR A 94 -0.17 14.40 -1.13
CA TYR A 94 0.96 15.03 -1.81
C TYR A 94 2.24 14.96 -0.97
N ARG A 95 2.12 15.13 0.35
CA ARG A 95 3.26 14.97 1.26
C ARG A 95 3.82 13.54 1.26
N VAL A 96 2.97 12.53 1.06
CA VAL A 96 3.44 11.14 0.87
C VAL A 96 4.34 11.05 -0.37
N ALA A 97 3.94 11.67 -1.49
CA ALA A 97 4.77 11.72 -2.70
C ALA A 97 6.13 12.40 -2.45
N GLU A 98 6.15 13.54 -1.76
CA GLU A 98 7.39 14.26 -1.43
C GLU A 98 8.35 13.40 -0.59
N VAL A 99 7.85 12.76 0.47
CA VAL A 99 8.69 11.92 1.34
C VAL A 99 9.16 10.67 0.59
N MET A 100 8.30 10.11 -0.27
CA MET A 100 8.64 8.96 -1.11
C MET A 100 9.74 9.30 -2.12
N GLU A 101 9.70 10.50 -2.74
CA GLU A 101 10.76 11.03 -3.62
C GLU A 101 12.10 11.08 -2.89
N GLY A 102 12.12 11.56 -1.65
CA GLY A 102 13.34 11.58 -0.81
C GLY A 102 13.93 10.19 -0.52
N ARG A 103 13.14 9.12 -0.67
CA ARG A 103 13.56 7.73 -0.46
C ARG A 103 13.58 6.89 -1.75
N ARG A 104 13.48 7.55 -2.90
CA ARG A 104 13.39 6.91 -4.22
C ARG A 104 14.42 5.80 -4.44
N ALA A 105 15.68 6.05 -4.11
CA ALA A 105 16.76 5.07 -4.29
C ALA A 105 16.52 3.77 -3.50
N GLN A 106 16.01 3.86 -2.26
CA GLN A 106 15.69 2.71 -1.45
C GLN A 106 14.56 1.87 -2.08
N PHE A 107 13.49 2.52 -2.56
CA PHE A 107 12.40 1.82 -3.25
C PHE A 107 12.89 1.12 -4.52
N VAL A 108 13.74 1.78 -5.31
CA VAL A 108 14.35 1.18 -6.51
C VAL A 108 15.12 -0.10 -6.14
N ASP A 109 15.95 -0.05 -5.11
CA ASP A 109 16.73 -1.21 -4.67
C ASP A 109 15.82 -2.38 -4.20
N GLU A 110 14.76 -2.08 -3.44
CA GLU A 110 13.80 -3.09 -2.96
C GLU A 110 12.98 -3.69 -4.10
N VAL A 111 12.54 -2.89 -5.09
CA VAL A 111 11.83 -3.37 -6.28
C VAL A 111 12.74 -4.23 -7.16
N VAL A 112 13.98 -3.82 -7.40
CA VAL A 112 14.97 -4.63 -8.13
C VAL A 112 15.17 -5.98 -7.45
N ALA A 113 15.35 -5.98 -6.15
CA ALA A 113 15.62 -7.20 -5.39
C ALA A 113 14.39 -8.14 -5.37
N GLY A 114 13.20 -7.62 -5.07
CA GLY A 114 11.99 -8.41 -4.92
C GLY A 114 11.37 -8.84 -6.25
N GLU A 115 11.26 -7.94 -7.23
CA GLU A 115 10.61 -8.22 -8.51
C GLU A 115 11.57 -8.81 -9.56
N GLY A 116 12.90 -8.73 -9.34
CA GLY A 116 13.89 -9.27 -10.26
C GLY A 116 14.00 -8.53 -11.60
N ILE A 117 13.49 -7.30 -11.67
CA ILE A 117 13.52 -6.47 -12.88
C ILE A 117 14.80 -5.63 -12.95
N THR A 118 15.10 -5.09 -14.12
CA THR A 118 16.26 -4.22 -14.29
C THR A 118 16.10 -2.91 -13.51
N ARG A 119 17.23 -2.32 -13.08
CA ARG A 119 17.23 -1.02 -12.37
C ARG A 119 16.45 0.05 -13.13
N SER A 120 16.68 0.18 -14.45
CA SER A 120 15.98 1.19 -15.26
C SER A 120 14.47 0.96 -15.30
N ARG A 121 13.99 -0.29 -15.25
CA ARG A 121 12.55 -0.57 -15.15
C ARG A 121 12.03 -0.29 -13.75
N ALA A 122 12.80 -0.61 -12.71
CA ALA A 122 12.44 -0.32 -11.33
C ALA A 122 12.36 1.19 -11.06
N GLU A 123 13.28 1.98 -11.64
CA GLU A 123 13.23 3.44 -11.59
C GLU A 123 11.91 3.99 -12.14
N LYS A 124 11.46 3.51 -13.30
CA LYS A 124 10.16 3.88 -13.87
C LYS A 124 8.99 3.47 -13.00
N VAL A 125 9.00 2.25 -12.45
CA VAL A 125 7.95 1.76 -11.53
C VAL A 125 7.85 2.64 -10.29
N VAL A 126 8.98 3.07 -9.73
CA VAL A 126 9.01 3.96 -8.57
C VAL A 126 8.51 5.36 -8.93
N ASP A 127 8.95 5.91 -10.06
CA ASP A 127 8.52 7.22 -10.56
C ASP A 127 6.99 7.22 -10.77
N GLU A 128 6.45 6.20 -11.43
CA GLU A 128 5.01 6.05 -11.63
C GLU A 128 4.23 5.87 -10.31
N ALA A 129 4.82 5.22 -9.31
CA ALA A 129 4.20 5.10 -7.99
C ALA A 129 4.14 6.44 -7.25
N ILE A 130 5.17 7.28 -7.37
CA ILE A 130 5.19 8.65 -6.83
C ILE A 130 4.16 9.52 -7.57
N ASP A 131 4.16 9.51 -8.90
CA ASP A 131 3.20 10.21 -9.74
C ASP A 131 1.75 9.80 -9.42
N ARG A 132 1.54 8.53 -9.07
CA ARG A 132 0.24 7.99 -8.67
C ARG A 132 -0.28 8.64 -7.38
N TRP A 133 0.57 8.87 -6.39
CA TRP A 133 0.21 9.63 -5.20
C TRP A 133 -0.18 11.07 -5.55
N VAL A 134 0.59 11.73 -6.41
CA VAL A 134 0.30 13.10 -6.88
C VAL A 134 -1.04 13.15 -7.62
N TRP A 135 -1.30 12.18 -8.49
CA TRP A 135 -2.54 12.10 -9.24
C TRP A 135 -3.76 11.98 -8.30
N TYR A 136 -3.73 11.04 -7.34
CA TYR A 136 -4.81 10.89 -6.37
C TYR A 136 -4.94 12.11 -5.45
N ALA A 137 -3.86 12.72 -5.02
CA ALA A 137 -3.89 13.98 -4.27
C ALA A 137 -4.66 15.07 -5.04
N GLY A 138 -4.41 15.18 -6.35
CA GLY A 138 -5.10 16.13 -7.23
C GLY A 138 -6.60 15.86 -7.43
N TRP A 139 -7.08 14.65 -7.11
CA TRP A 139 -8.50 14.30 -7.21
C TRP A 139 -9.29 14.50 -5.92
N SER A 140 -8.65 14.68 -4.79
CA SER A 140 -9.29 14.71 -3.48
C SER A 140 -10.45 15.71 -3.39
N ASP A 141 -10.27 16.93 -3.86
CA ASP A 141 -11.25 18.02 -3.83
C ASP A 141 -12.18 18.06 -5.05
N LYS A 142 -11.95 17.20 -6.05
CA LYS A 142 -12.75 17.13 -7.28
C LYS A 142 -13.81 16.03 -7.26
N LEU A 143 -13.65 15.01 -6.39
CA LEU A 143 -14.54 13.85 -6.34
C LEU A 143 -16.01 14.27 -6.15
N ALA A 144 -16.30 15.16 -5.22
CA ALA A 144 -17.67 15.60 -4.96
C ALA A 144 -18.31 16.30 -6.15
N GLN A 145 -17.51 17.01 -6.97
CA GLN A 145 -18.02 17.69 -8.18
C GLN A 145 -18.31 16.71 -9.32
N VAL A 146 -17.48 15.68 -9.46
CA VAL A 146 -17.56 14.74 -10.59
C VAL A 146 -18.56 13.62 -10.32
N VAL A 147 -18.65 13.16 -9.07
CA VAL A 147 -19.50 12.02 -8.66
C VAL A 147 -20.82 12.50 -8.04
N GLY A 148 -20.86 13.71 -7.48
CA GLY A 148 -22.08 14.32 -6.96
C GLY A 148 -23.01 14.83 -8.07
N SER A 149 -24.28 15.01 -7.74
CA SER A 149 -25.28 15.51 -8.68
C SER A 149 -26.37 16.33 -7.95
N THR A 150 -27.02 17.21 -8.70
CA THR A 150 -28.35 17.74 -8.35
C THR A 150 -29.41 16.96 -9.10
N ASN A 151 -30.46 16.52 -8.39
CA ASN A 151 -31.46 15.62 -8.95
C ASN A 151 -32.77 16.38 -9.21
N PRO A 152 -33.36 16.31 -10.42
CA PRO A 152 -34.67 16.92 -10.68
C PRO A 152 -35.76 16.15 -9.94
N VAL A 153 -36.60 16.87 -9.18
CA VAL A 153 -37.72 16.29 -8.43
C VAL A 153 -38.97 17.09 -8.64
N ALA A 154 -40.13 16.43 -8.64
CA ALA A 154 -41.44 17.05 -8.75
C ALA A 154 -41.94 17.51 -7.35
N GLY A 155 -41.51 18.70 -6.93
CA GLY A 155 -41.91 19.26 -5.61
C GLY A 155 -40.98 20.36 -5.14
N PRO A 156 -41.31 21.04 -4.02
CA PRO A 156 -40.53 22.13 -3.50
C PRO A 156 -39.30 21.64 -2.70
N TYR A 157 -38.42 20.90 -3.37
CA TYR A 157 -37.21 20.38 -2.78
C TYR A 157 -36.00 20.70 -3.64
N PHE A 158 -34.89 21.06 -2.99
CA PHE A 158 -33.57 20.97 -3.58
C PHE A 158 -32.99 19.60 -3.22
N ASP A 159 -32.93 18.72 -4.21
CA ASP A 159 -32.41 17.36 -4.04
C ASP A 159 -31.00 17.29 -4.62
N PHE A 160 -30.08 16.76 -3.84
CA PHE A 160 -28.70 16.58 -4.28
C PHE A 160 -28.09 15.31 -3.69
N SER A 161 -27.17 14.72 -4.45
CA SER A 161 -26.41 13.54 -4.07
C SER A 161 -24.94 13.89 -3.90
N ILE A 162 -24.34 13.43 -2.81
CA ILE A 162 -22.90 13.59 -2.52
C ILE A 162 -22.26 12.23 -2.24
N PRO A 163 -20.99 12.02 -2.64
CA PRO A 163 -20.25 10.83 -2.26
C PRO A 163 -19.77 10.93 -0.81
N GLU A 164 -19.93 9.85 -0.04
CA GLU A 164 -19.38 9.69 1.30
C GLU A 164 -18.50 8.43 1.35
N PRO A 165 -17.43 8.39 2.17
CA PRO A 165 -16.59 7.20 2.30
C PRO A 165 -17.37 6.04 2.93
N THR A 166 -17.17 4.83 2.40
CA THR A 166 -17.80 3.60 2.89
C THR A 166 -17.37 3.23 4.31
N GLY A 167 -16.11 3.47 4.68
CA GLY A 167 -15.59 3.16 6.03
C GLY A 167 -14.21 2.51 6.05
N VAL A 168 -14.11 1.34 6.69
CA VAL A 168 -12.89 0.54 6.73
C VAL A 168 -12.86 -0.39 5.52
N VAL A 169 -11.79 -0.33 4.75
CA VAL A 169 -11.57 -1.15 3.54
C VAL A 169 -10.44 -2.13 3.80
N ALA A 170 -10.70 -3.42 3.65
CA ALA A 170 -9.66 -4.44 3.56
C ALA A 170 -9.10 -4.45 2.13
N VAL A 171 -7.79 -4.48 1.99
CA VAL A 171 -7.11 -4.47 0.70
C VAL A 171 -6.15 -5.65 0.62
N LEU A 172 -6.42 -6.57 -0.28
CA LEU A 172 -5.44 -7.59 -0.66
C LEU A 172 -4.58 -6.99 -1.77
N ALA A 173 -3.37 -6.59 -1.41
CA ALA A 173 -2.47 -5.94 -2.36
C ALA A 173 -1.99 -6.89 -3.46
N PRO A 174 -1.74 -6.38 -4.67
CA PRO A 174 -1.17 -7.14 -5.76
C PRO A 174 0.08 -7.92 -5.33
N GLN A 175 0.22 -9.16 -5.81
CA GLN A 175 1.29 -10.04 -5.37
C GLN A 175 2.55 -9.91 -6.24
N GLN A 176 2.42 -9.47 -7.51
CA GLN A 176 3.53 -9.33 -8.44
C GLN A 176 4.11 -7.91 -8.44
N SER A 177 3.26 -6.88 -8.49
CA SER A 177 3.65 -5.48 -8.42
C SER A 177 3.68 -4.98 -6.98
N SER A 178 4.84 -5.09 -6.34
CA SER A 178 5.04 -4.89 -4.90
C SER A 178 4.93 -3.43 -4.44
N LEU A 179 5.12 -2.47 -5.33
CA LEU A 179 5.06 -1.04 -5.04
C LEU A 179 3.98 -0.32 -5.86
N LEU A 180 4.07 -0.30 -7.20
CA LEU A 180 3.12 0.45 -8.04
C LEU A 180 1.70 -0.11 -7.89
N GLY A 181 1.54 -1.43 -7.90
CA GLY A 181 0.27 -2.09 -7.64
C GLY A 181 -0.26 -1.77 -6.24
N LEU A 182 0.60 -1.84 -5.21
CA LEU A 182 0.24 -1.49 -3.84
C LEU A 182 -0.29 -0.04 -3.75
N VAL A 183 0.44 0.94 -4.30
CA VAL A 183 0.00 2.34 -4.30
C VAL A 183 -1.31 2.49 -5.06
N SER A 184 -1.47 1.79 -6.18
CA SER A 184 -2.67 1.84 -7.04
C SER A 184 -3.94 1.29 -6.37
N VAL A 185 -3.82 0.49 -5.30
CA VAL A 185 -4.97 -0.01 -4.53
C VAL A 185 -5.15 0.70 -3.19
N VAL A 186 -4.11 1.32 -2.62
CA VAL A 186 -4.18 2.01 -1.32
C VAL A 186 -4.57 3.48 -1.46
N ALA A 187 -3.95 4.22 -2.38
CA ALA A 187 -4.21 5.65 -2.55
C ALA A 187 -5.67 5.97 -2.89
N PRO A 188 -6.37 5.23 -3.81
CA PRO A 188 -7.77 5.47 -4.11
C PRO A 188 -8.72 5.22 -2.93
N VAL A 189 -8.37 4.34 -2.01
CA VAL A 189 -9.16 4.10 -0.79
C VAL A 189 -9.11 5.31 0.12
N ILE A 190 -7.92 5.79 0.43
CA ILE A 190 -7.76 6.84 1.46
C ILE A 190 -8.07 8.25 0.95
N VAL A 191 -7.94 8.53 -0.35
CA VAL A 191 -8.29 9.84 -0.93
C VAL A 191 -9.76 10.17 -0.72
N GLY A 192 -10.65 9.16 -0.84
CA GLY A 192 -12.08 9.29 -0.59
C GLY A 192 -12.47 9.50 0.87
N GLY A 193 -11.52 9.37 1.82
CA GLY A 193 -11.77 9.49 3.26
C GLY A 193 -11.98 8.15 3.98
N ASN A 194 -11.77 7.02 3.29
CA ASN A 194 -11.77 5.69 3.91
C ASN A 194 -10.47 5.43 4.66
N THR A 195 -10.46 4.40 5.51
CA THR A 195 -9.27 3.83 6.12
C THR A 195 -8.99 2.44 5.58
N ALA A 196 -7.74 2.01 5.57
CA ALA A 196 -7.31 0.76 4.94
C ALA A 196 -6.63 -0.20 5.93
N VAL A 197 -6.96 -1.49 5.78
CA VAL A 197 -6.20 -2.62 6.33
C VAL A 197 -5.68 -3.44 5.15
N VAL A 198 -4.38 -3.41 4.94
CA VAL A 198 -3.72 -3.93 3.75
C VAL A 198 -2.96 -5.21 4.09
N THR A 199 -3.20 -6.29 3.38
CA THR A 199 -2.30 -7.45 3.35
C THR A 199 -1.38 -7.29 2.14
N SER A 200 -0.09 -7.09 2.38
CA SER A 200 0.91 -6.85 1.33
C SER A 200 1.28 -8.14 0.57
N SER A 201 2.05 -8.00 -0.51
CA SER A 201 2.65 -9.16 -1.17
C SER A 201 3.45 -10.00 -0.17
N TYR A 202 3.23 -11.31 -0.19
CA TYR A 202 3.92 -12.25 0.69
C TYR A 202 5.40 -12.38 0.32
N GLU A 203 5.68 -12.57 -0.95
CA GLU A 203 7.05 -12.78 -1.41
C GLU A 203 7.87 -11.49 -1.48
N ARG A 204 7.18 -10.32 -1.62
CA ARG A 204 7.80 -9.02 -1.90
C ARG A 204 7.32 -7.92 -0.94
N PRO A 205 7.40 -8.14 0.39
CA PRO A 205 6.79 -7.24 1.38
C PRO A 205 7.60 -5.97 1.66
N LEU A 206 8.87 -5.89 1.23
CA LEU A 206 9.78 -4.84 1.66
C LEU A 206 9.30 -3.43 1.25
N PRO A 207 8.87 -3.18 -0.02
CA PRO A 207 8.37 -1.87 -0.41
C PRO A 207 7.13 -1.42 0.39
N ALA A 208 6.28 -2.37 0.82
CA ALA A 208 5.09 -2.04 1.62
C ALA A 208 5.45 -1.50 3.00
N ILE A 209 6.46 -2.07 3.66
CA ILE A 209 6.90 -1.58 4.98
C ILE A 209 7.73 -0.30 4.84
N THR A 210 8.51 -0.15 3.78
CA THR A 210 9.20 1.12 3.48
C THR A 210 8.19 2.23 3.17
N LEU A 211 7.09 1.93 2.46
CA LEU A 211 5.96 2.85 2.28
C LEU A 211 5.30 3.18 3.63
N SER A 212 5.19 2.23 4.56
CA SER A 212 4.66 2.51 5.90
C SER A 212 5.51 3.53 6.66
N GLU A 213 6.83 3.49 6.50
CA GLU A 213 7.74 4.48 7.10
C GLU A 213 7.55 5.87 6.45
N VAL A 214 7.27 5.92 5.14
CA VAL A 214 6.86 7.15 4.44
C VAL A 214 5.56 7.68 5.02
N LEU A 215 4.52 6.84 5.11
CA LEU A 215 3.21 7.22 5.67
C LEU A 215 3.33 7.76 7.11
N ALA A 216 4.14 7.10 7.95
CA ALA A 216 4.37 7.51 9.33
C ALA A 216 5.07 8.88 9.48
N THR A 217 5.71 9.38 8.41
CA THR A 217 6.46 10.63 8.37
C THR A 217 5.89 11.67 7.41
N SER A 218 4.67 11.42 6.91
CA SER A 218 3.98 12.26 5.91
C SER A 218 2.66 12.83 6.43
N ASP A 219 2.52 13.02 7.74
CA ASP A 219 1.31 13.53 8.40
C ASP A 219 0.05 12.67 8.20
N VAL A 220 0.18 11.44 7.68
CA VAL A 220 -0.93 10.48 7.62
C VAL A 220 -1.27 10.03 9.04
N PRO A 221 -2.51 10.27 9.52
CA PRO A 221 -2.86 9.91 10.88
C PRO A 221 -2.73 8.40 11.12
N GLY A 222 -2.18 8.03 12.28
CA GLY A 222 -2.00 6.63 12.64
C GLY A 222 -3.32 5.86 12.61
N GLY A 223 -3.37 4.76 11.85
CA GLY A 223 -4.55 3.94 11.65
C GLY A 223 -5.30 4.20 10.34
N VAL A 224 -5.05 5.31 9.64
CA VAL A 224 -5.62 5.54 8.29
C VAL A 224 -5.19 4.45 7.32
N VAL A 225 -3.93 4.06 7.38
CA VAL A 225 -3.40 2.88 6.67
C VAL A 225 -2.75 1.96 7.69
N ASN A 226 -3.06 0.66 7.60
CA ASN A 226 -2.43 -0.38 8.40
C ASN A 226 -1.93 -1.46 7.43
N ILE A 227 -0.68 -1.90 7.58
CA ILE A 227 -0.07 -2.87 6.65
C ILE A 227 0.37 -4.11 7.41
N LEU A 228 -0.13 -5.24 6.94
CA LEU A 228 0.16 -6.57 7.41
C LEU A 228 1.02 -7.29 6.37
N THR A 229 2.05 -8.00 6.85
CA THR A 229 2.89 -8.89 6.05
C THR A 229 2.58 -10.33 6.42
N GLY A 230 2.75 -11.26 5.49
CA GLY A 230 2.41 -12.67 5.64
C GLY A 230 1.54 -13.16 4.49
N ARG A 231 1.10 -14.41 4.55
CA ARG A 231 0.27 -15.01 3.50
C ARG A 231 -1.13 -14.40 3.48
N VAL A 232 -1.63 -14.10 2.29
CA VAL A 232 -3.00 -13.60 2.09
C VAL A 232 -4.03 -14.55 2.70
N GLY A 233 -3.89 -15.86 2.50
CA GLY A 233 -4.80 -16.87 3.03
C GLY A 233 -4.92 -16.93 4.56
N ASP A 234 -3.94 -16.39 5.31
CA ASP A 234 -3.99 -16.37 6.79
C ASP A 234 -4.86 -15.24 7.35
N THR A 235 -4.99 -14.14 6.63
CA THR A 235 -5.69 -12.93 7.10
C THR A 235 -6.94 -12.59 6.29
N ALA A 236 -6.95 -12.86 4.98
CA ALA A 236 -8.02 -12.47 4.07
C ALA A 236 -9.41 -13.06 4.42
N PRO A 237 -9.56 -14.37 4.74
CA PRO A 237 -10.88 -14.92 5.09
C PRO A 237 -11.46 -14.24 6.33
N TRP A 238 -10.59 -13.93 7.29
CA TRP A 238 -11.01 -13.26 8.50
C TRP A 238 -11.37 -11.79 8.27
N LEU A 239 -10.65 -11.06 7.43
CA LEU A 239 -10.98 -9.69 7.04
C LEU A 239 -12.28 -9.65 6.21
N ALA A 240 -12.49 -10.63 5.31
CA ALA A 240 -13.69 -10.75 4.51
C ALA A 240 -14.95 -10.98 5.38
N ALA A 241 -14.85 -11.76 6.46
CA ALA A 241 -15.95 -12.01 7.40
C ALA A 241 -16.10 -10.93 8.49
N HIS A 242 -15.13 -10.00 8.67
CA HIS A 242 -15.12 -9.09 9.80
C HIS A 242 -16.22 -8.03 9.75
N MET A 243 -17.03 -7.91 10.79
CA MET A 243 -18.20 -7.01 10.82
C MET A 243 -17.83 -5.51 10.69
N ASP A 244 -16.68 -5.09 11.21
CA ASP A 244 -16.21 -3.69 11.12
C ASP A 244 -15.46 -3.35 9.82
N VAL A 245 -15.34 -4.30 8.90
CA VAL A 245 -14.85 -4.05 7.53
C VAL A 245 -16.06 -3.79 6.64
N ASN A 246 -16.08 -2.67 5.93
CA ASN A 246 -17.19 -2.22 5.11
C ASN A 246 -17.02 -2.56 3.62
N ALA A 247 -15.79 -2.70 3.17
CA ALA A 247 -15.47 -3.06 1.79
C ALA A 247 -14.19 -3.90 1.71
N ILE A 248 -14.02 -4.63 0.61
CA ILE A 248 -12.81 -5.41 0.36
C ILE A 248 -12.38 -5.29 -1.11
N ASP A 249 -11.09 -5.06 -1.34
CA ASP A 249 -10.44 -5.11 -2.64
C ASP A 249 -9.66 -6.43 -2.77
N LEU A 250 -10.05 -7.24 -3.73
CA LEU A 250 -9.50 -8.58 -3.96
C LEU A 250 -8.40 -8.60 -5.04
N ALA A 251 -7.77 -7.46 -5.34
CA ALA A 251 -6.71 -7.39 -6.37
C ALA A 251 -5.58 -8.40 -6.14
N GLY A 252 -5.25 -8.70 -4.89
CA GLY A 252 -4.22 -9.67 -4.50
C GLY A 252 -4.62 -11.14 -4.63
N ALA A 253 -5.89 -11.43 -4.95
CA ALA A 253 -6.38 -12.77 -5.28
C ALA A 253 -6.44 -13.01 -6.80
N ALA A 254 -5.77 -12.16 -7.61
CA ALA A 254 -5.72 -12.30 -9.06
C ALA A 254 -5.25 -13.72 -9.48
N GLY A 255 -6.02 -14.35 -10.38
CA GLY A 255 -5.73 -15.68 -10.89
C GLY A 255 -6.17 -16.85 -9.99
N ASP A 256 -6.59 -16.58 -8.74
CA ASP A 256 -7.14 -17.58 -7.81
C ASP A 256 -8.64 -17.41 -7.64
N THR A 257 -9.39 -17.93 -8.62
CA THR A 257 -10.86 -17.78 -8.70
C THR A 257 -11.56 -18.47 -7.53
N GLU A 258 -11.06 -19.60 -7.05
CA GLU A 258 -11.66 -20.36 -5.95
C GLU A 258 -11.57 -19.55 -4.66
N HIS A 259 -10.38 -19.12 -4.30
CA HIS A 259 -10.16 -18.30 -3.12
C HIS A 259 -10.92 -16.94 -3.20
N ALA A 260 -10.93 -16.29 -4.36
CA ALA A 260 -11.69 -15.05 -4.57
C ALA A 260 -13.18 -15.26 -4.33
N THR A 261 -13.76 -16.37 -4.81
CA THR A 261 -15.18 -16.71 -4.60
C THR A 261 -15.48 -16.95 -3.11
N GLU A 262 -14.62 -17.66 -2.38
CA GLU A 262 -14.77 -17.84 -0.94
C GLU A 262 -14.81 -16.52 -0.19
N LEU A 263 -13.91 -15.58 -0.55
CA LEU A 263 -13.87 -14.26 0.06
C LEU A 263 -15.10 -13.41 -0.29
N GLU A 264 -15.62 -13.49 -1.53
CA GLU A 264 -16.86 -12.82 -1.92
C GLU A 264 -18.06 -13.35 -1.13
N LEU A 265 -18.16 -14.67 -0.93
CA LEU A 265 -19.21 -15.29 -0.13
C LEU A 265 -19.14 -14.83 1.33
N ALA A 266 -17.96 -14.82 1.93
CA ALA A 266 -17.76 -14.34 3.30
C ALA A 266 -18.08 -12.83 3.43
N ALA A 267 -17.77 -12.02 2.43
CA ALA A 267 -18.07 -10.60 2.40
C ALA A 267 -19.58 -10.31 2.26
N ALA A 268 -20.33 -11.20 1.62
CA ALA A 268 -21.78 -11.05 1.42
C ALA A 268 -22.59 -11.15 2.72
N GLU A 269 -22.07 -11.84 3.77
CA GLU A 269 -22.77 -12.03 5.04
C GLU A 269 -23.14 -10.71 5.73
N ASN A 270 -22.37 -9.66 5.54
CA ASN A 270 -22.65 -8.32 6.06
C ASN A 270 -22.62 -7.22 5.00
N LEU A 271 -22.95 -7.58 3.75
CA LEU A 271 -23.17 -6.65 2.64
C LEU A 271 -21.97 -5.74 2.32
N LYS A 272 -20.75 -6.24 2.42
CA LYS A 272 -19.57 -5.48 2.03
C LYS A 272 -19.57 -5.13 0.56
N ARG A 273 -19.05 -3.97 0.21
CA ARG A 273 -18.64 -3.68 -1.15
C ARG A 273 -17.43 -4.52 -1.53
N VAL A 274 -17.46 -5.13 -2.70
CA VAL A 274 -16.38 -5.98 -3.20
C VAL A 274 -15.86 -5.45 -4.52
N VAL A 275 -14.57 -5.11 -4.56
CA VAL A 275 -13.85 -4.98 -5.83
C VAL A 275 -13.28 -6.36 -6.13
N ARG A 276 -13.81 -6.99 -7.17
CA ARG A 276 -13.54 -8.38 -7.51
C ARG A 276 -12.10 -8.60 -7.94
N ALA A 277 -11.62 -9.81 -7.70
CA ALA A 277 -10.31 -10.23 -8.17
C ALA A 277 -10.29 -10.25 -9.72
N PRO A 278 -9.27 -9.67 -10.34
CA PRO A 278 -9.11 -9.79 -11.79
C PRO A 278 -8.66 -11.21 -12.17
N VAL A 279 -8.94 -11.62 -13.40
CA VAL A 279 -8.49 -12.93 -13.93
C VAL A 279 -6.97 -13.07 -13.91
N ALA A 280 -6.25 -11.97 -14.12
CA ALA A 280 -4.82 -11.86 -13.97
C ALA A 280 -4.48 -10.48 -13.40
N GLU A 281 -3.32 -10.36 -12.73
CA GLU A 281 -2.89 -9.06 -12.23
C GLU A 281 -2.76 -8.06 -13.39
N PRO A 282 -3.43 -6.89 -13.31
CA PRO A 282 -3.44 -5.93 -14.40
C PRO A 282 -2.08 -5.25 -14.59
N ASP A 283 -1.90 -4.65 -15.76
CA ASP A 283 -0.78 -3.74 -15.99
C ASP A 283 -1.00 -2.43 -15.22
N TRP A 284 -0.33 -2.29 -14.08
CA TRP A 284 -0.43 -1.14 -13.20
C TRP A 284 0.22 0.13 -13.78
N THR A 285 0.96 0.03 -14.89
CA THR A 285 1.55 1.21 -15.55
C THR A 285 0.52 2.02 -16.33
N GLN A 286 -0.66 1.43 -16.56
CA GLN A 286 -1.76 2.16 -17.22
C GLN A 286 -2.23 3.35 -16.36
N PRO A 287 -2.68 4.45 -17.00
CA PRO A 287 -3.21 5.60 -16.28
C PRO A 287 -4.33 5.20 -15.31
N PRO A 288 -4.37 5.73 -14.09
CA PRO A 288 -5.43 5.43 -13.13
C PRO A 288 -6.75 6.08 -13.58
N GLY A 289 -7.84 5.31 -13.46
CA GLY A 289 -9.20 5.80 -13.65
C GLY A 289 -9.85 6.24 -12.34
N LEU A 290 -11.12 6.64 -12.40
CA LEU A 290 -11.90 7.03 -11.23
C LEU A 290 -12.54 5.83 -10.54
N GLU A 291 -12.60 4.70 -11.20
CA GLU A 291 -13.35 3.51 -10.80
C GLU A 291 -12.95 3.00 -9.43
N ARG A 292 -11.64 2.96 -9.15
CA ARG A 292 -11.12 2.52 -7.85
C ARG A 292 -11.43 3.49 -6.70
N MET A 293 -11.52 4.80 -6.98
CA MET A 293 -11.95 5.77 -5.97
C MET A 293 -13.44 5.66 -5.69
N THR A 294 -14.25 5.55 -6.74
CA THR A 294 -15.72 5.49 -6.63
C THR A 294 -16.23 4.16 -6.07
N ALA A 295 -15.46 3.08 -6.23
CA ALA A 295 -15.80 1.76 -5.70
C ALA A 295 -15.99 1.75 -4.16
N PHE A 296 -15.33 2.66 -3.45
CA PHE A 296 -15.38 2.76 -1.98
C PHE A 296 -16.10 4.02 -1.50
N LEU A 297 -17.05 4.52 -2.29
CA LEU A 297 -17.91 5.63 -1.93
C LEU A 297 -19.36 5.21 -1.89
N GLU A 298 -20.09 5.70 -0.90
CA GLU A 298 -21.55 5.62 -0.81
C GLU A 298 -22.17 6.89 -1.38
N THR A 299 -23.32 6.78 -2.01
CA THR A 299 -24.09 7.95 -2.46
C THR A 299 -25.11 8.32 -1.40
N LYS A 300 -24.96 9.51 -0.83
CA LYS A 300 -25.95 10.08 0.08
C LYS A 300 -26.78 11.11 -0.65
N THR A 301 -28.09 10.85 -0.73
CA THR A 301 -29.06 11.80 -1.31
C THR A 301 -29.76 12.58 -0.22
N VAL A 302 -29.79 13.90 -0.36
CA VAL A 302 -30.36 14.83 0.60
C VAL A 302 -31.52 15.57 -0.05
N TRP A 303 -32.71 15.47 0.57
CA TRP A 303 -33.91 16.21 0.21
C TRP A 303 -34.02 17.43 1.10
N HIS A 304 -33.69 18.62 0.57
CA HIS A 304 -33.76 19.86 1.32
C HIS A 304 -35.02 20.63 0.93
N PRO A 305 -35.99 20.86 1.85
CA PRO A 305 -37.20 21.63 1.54
C PRO A 305 -36.84 23.04 1.10
N ILE A 306 -37.40 23.50 -0.02
CA ILE A 306 -37.31 24.88 -0.45
C ILE A 306 -38.58 25.58 0.06
N GLY A 307 -38.40 26.59 0.89
CA GLY A 307 -39.54 27.41 1.37
C GLY A 307 -40.31 28.03 0.19
N VAL A 308 -41.63 27.93 0.23
CA VAL A 308 -42.54 28.59 -0.71
C VAL A 308 -42.86 29.98 -0.21
#